data_63acd96150667295d515a9ddc641dbdd
#
_entry.id   63acd96150667295d515a9ddc641dbdd
#
_cell.length_a   1.000
_cell.length_b   1.000
_cell.length_c   1.000
_cell.angle_alpha   90.00
_cell.angle_beta   90.00
_cell.angle_gamma   90.00
#
_symmetry.space_group_name_H-M   'P 1'
#
loop_
_entity.id
_entity.type
_entity.pdbx_description
1 polymer ?
#
loop_
_entity_poly.entity_id
_entity_poly.type
_entity_poly.pdbx_seq_one_letter_code
_entity_poly.pdbx_strand_id
1 'polypeptide(L)'
;MIPRPNLLYLHLYIDELNHPIPLLDADANGGRRLDEIEYQPPTPPVRDIVGGAGSFAAIGARIAAGKDHSRSVGWIVDMGYDFPEHVRSLIASWETHCVFREDMNRQTTKGWNGYEVNEKRVFKYLTPKIQIVPETLTEELVLSNTFHMSCSADRCYNIVQGVLKRRHELSEKYKVTLRRPIFVWEPFPDSCRPEELPRFYEVIRHVDVVSPNDHEMGSYFSNESWGFDNPRDQEICRSIVRSGIGIDGKGVLVVRAGRDGCYAFSQDDQLALPAFLDSKAVDPTGAGNSFLGALCQVLAGSNRTPIDAAREIMDQSGDWKGICAAWDDRGNILAGLICATVAASYIIEQIGVPVLSFSPQGEEFWNGTSYVERVRQYTKHLVDRHGTLKRQKLGMDQ
;
A
#
# COMPACT_ATOMS: atom_id res chain seq x y z
N MET A 1 3.38 -24.74 21.79
CA MET A 1 3.92 -24.31 20.49
C MET A 1 2.89 -23.33 19.94
N ILE A 2 3.15 -22.02 20.03
CA ILE A 2 2.22 -20.99 19.50
C ILE A 2 2.28 -21.14 17.99
N PRO A 3 1.15 -21.32 17.28
CA PRO A 3 1.15 -21.25 15.83
C PRO A 3 1.71 -19.87 15.46
N ARG A 4 2.88 -19.83 14.85
CA ARG A 4 3.40 -18.57 14.27
C ARG A 4 2.57 -18.30 13.04
N PRO A 5 1.72 -17.27 13.02
CA PRO A 5 1.22 -16.78 11.76
C PRO A 5 2.42 -16.31 10.97
N ASN A 6 2.62 -16.82 9.78
CA ASN A 6 3.77 -16.46 8.96
C ASN A 6 3.73 -14.99 8.58
N LEU A 7 2.58 -14.34 8.70
CA LEU A 7 2.43 -12.93 8.34
C LEU A 7 1.15 -12.31 8.82
N LEU A 8 1.22 -11.08 9.21
CA LEU A 8 0.05 -10.25 9.36
C LEU A 8 0.26 -8.89 8.72
N TYR A 9 -0.77 -8.45 8.07
CA TYR A 9 -0.90 -7.18 7.43
C TYR A 9 -1.82 -6.31 8.27
N LEU A 10 -1.36 -5.14 8.66
CA LEU A 10 -2.19 -4.19 9.34
C LEU A 10 -2.33 -2.95 8.48
N HIS A 11 -3.55 -2.69 8.05
CA HIS A 11 -3.90 -1.41 7.46
C HIS A 11 -4.60 -0.57 8.52
N LEU A 12 -3.98 0.56 8.86
CA LEU A 12 -4.55 1.57 9.71
C LEU A 12 -5.05 2.72 8.82
N TYR A 13 -6.35 2.75 8.59
CA TYR A 13 -6.98 3.88 7.92
C TYR A 13 -7.18 5.00 8.92
N ILE A 14 -6.51 6.14 8.71
CA ILE A 14 -6.62 7.27 9.62
C ILE A 14 -6.31 8.57 8.94
N ASP A 15 -7.15 9.52 9.26
CA ASP A 15 -6.99 10.89 8.96
C ASP A 15 -7.07 11.74 10.23
N GLU A 16 -6.20 12.72 10.36
CA GLU A 16 -6.29 13.78 11.36
C GLU A 16 -6.70 15.07 10.65
N LEU A 17 -7.92 15.50 10.89
CA LEU A 17 -8.27 16.91 10.75
C LEU A 17 -8.88 17.40 12.05
N ASN A 18 -8.06 18.03 12.88
CA ASN A 18 -8.46 18.92 13.95
C ASN A 18 -8.56 20.34 13.41
N HIS A 19 -9.57 20.64 12.61
CA HIS A 19 -10.07 22.01 12.44
C HIS A 19 -11.58 21.96 12.23
N PRO A 20 -12.37 22.77 12.97
CA PRO A 20 -13.80 22.86 12.72
C PRO A 20 -14.01 23.67 11.42
N ILE A 21 -14.46 23.01 10.38
CA ILE A 21 -15.03 23.66 9.21
C ILE A 21 -16.50 23.94 9.54
N PRO A 22 -17.02 25.17 9.29
CA PRO A 22 -18.42 25.51 9.58
C PRO A 22 -19.35 24.61 8.76
N LEU A 23 -20.31 24.02 9.44
CA LEU A 23 -21.44 23.31 8.84
C LEU A 23 -22.20 24.28 7.91
N LEU A 24 -22.18 24.02 6.62
CA LEU A 24 -23.21 24.51 5.72
C LEU A 24 -24.26 23.41 5.59
N ASP A 25 -25.49 23.80 5.83
CA ASP A 25 -26.69 22.98 5.86
C ASP A 25 -26.78 22.04 4.65
N ALA A 26 -26.98 20.75 4.91
CA ALA A 26 -27.34 19.78 3.91
C ALA A 26 -28.65 19.10 4.33
N ASP A 27 -29.65 19.28 3.50
CA ASP A 27 -30.98 18.71 3.60
C ASP A 27 -30.99 17.20 3.80
N ALA A 28 -31.93 16.78 4.63
CA ALA A 28 -32.23 15.42 4.99
C ALA A 28 -32.68 14.58 3.80
N ASN A 29 -31.96 13.48 3.53
CA ASN A 29 -32.58 12.24 3.10
C ASN A 29 -31.65 11.06 3.34
N GLY A 30 -32.11 10.14 4.21
CA GLY A 30 -31.38 8.97 4.66
C GLY A 30 -31.09 7.97 3.52
N GLY A 31 -29.82 7.61 3.37
CA GLY A 31 -29.39 6.55 2.45
C GLY A 31 -28.05 5.96 2.92
N ARG A 32 -28.01 4.67 3.08
CA ARG A 32 -26.92 3.80 3.50
C ARG A 32 -25.77 3.84 2.51
N ARG A 33 -24.50 4.02 2.97
CA ARG A 33 -23.37 4.14 2.02
C ARG A 33 -22.07 3.58 2.60
N LEU A 34 -21.41 2.72 1.86
CA LEU A 34 -19.99 2.50 1.76
C LEU A 34 -19.43 3.53 0.76
N ASP A 35 -18.25 3.37 0.16
CA ASP A 35 -17.80 4.39 -0.77
C ASP A 35 -18.87 4.69 -1.83
N GLU A 36 -19.18 5.97 -1.99
CA GLU A 36 -20.00 6.48 -3.07
C GLU A 36 -19.08 7.25 -4.01
N ILE A 37 -19.08 6.85 -5.28
CA ILE A 37 -18.35 7.55 -6.33
C ILE A 37 -19.36 8.31 -7.16
N GLU A 38 -19.26 9.64 -7.15
CA GLU A 38 -20.08 10.52 -7.97
C GLU A 38 -19.28 10.98 -9.18
N TYR A 39 -19.72 10.57 -10.33
CA TYR A 39 -19.14 10.95 -11.62
C TYR A 39 -19.84 12.18 -12.19
N GLN A 40 -19.16 12.89 -13.08
CA GLN A 40 -19.78 13.94 -13.89
C GLN A 40 -20.91 13.34 -14.76
N PRO A 41 -22.08 14.02 -14.87
CA PRO A 41 -23.13 13.58 -15.77
C PRO A 41 -22.60 13.34 -17.20
N PRO A 42 -23.06 12.31 -17.93
CA PRO A 42 -24.26 11.47 -17.67
C PRO A 42 -23.99 10.18 -16.86
N THR A 43 -22.79 9.97 -16.35
CA THR A 43 -22.43 8.72 -15.65
C THR A 43 -23.12 8.63 -14.29
N PRO A 44 -23.91 7.59 -14.00
CA PRO A 44 -24.59 7.47 -12.72
C PRO A 44 -23.59 7.20 -11.58
N PRO A 45 -23.90 7.63 -10.34
CA PRO A 45 -23.06 7.32 -9.19
C PRO A 45 -23.07 5.81 -8.89
N VAL A 46 -21.93 5.29 -8.43
CA VAL A 46 -21.79 3.92 -7.93
C VAL A 46 -21.79 3.95 -6.40
N ARG A 47 -22.55 3.06 -5.79
CA ARG A 47 -22.78 3.04 -4.34
C ARG A 47 -22.55 1.66 -3.75
N ASP A 48 -22.30 1.63 -2.42
CA ASP A 48 -22.14 0.40 -1.62
C ASP A 48 -21.04 -0.53 -2.17
N ILE A 49 -19.94 0.05 -2.65
CA ILE A 49 -18.76 -0.68 -3.08
C ILE A 49 -17.72 -0.77 -1.97
N VAL A 50 -16.94 -1.84 -2.01
CA VAL A 50 -15.77 -1.94 -1.15
C VAL A 50 -14.81 -0.84 -1.54
N GLY A 51 -14.51 0.03 -0.59
CA GLY A 51 -13.59 1.15 -0.75
C GLY A 51 -12.70 1.33 0.47
N GLY A 52 -11.99 2.45 0.47
CA GLY A 52 -11.04 2.78 1.53
C GLY A 52 -9.67 2.13 1.34
N ALA A 53 -8.65 2.87 1.76
CA ALA A 53 -7.26 2.47 1.60
C ALA A 53 -6.97 1.08 2.20
N GLY A 54 -7.63 0.72 3.32
CA GLY A 54 -7.50 -0.57 3.99
C GLY A 54 -7.91 -1.76 3.17
N SER A 55 -9.06 -1.67 2.55
CA SER A 55 -9.59 -2.76 1.73
C SER A 55 -8.73 -2.97 0.47
N PHE A 56 -8.30 -1.87 -0.16
CA PHE A 56 -7.43 -1.95 -1.34
C PHE A 56 -6.04 -2.49 -1.00
N ALA A 57 -5.49 -2.14 0.16
CA ALA A 57 -4.23 -2.72 0.60
C ALA A 57 -4.39 -4.21 0.94
N ALA A 58 -5.47 -4.59 1.64
CA ALA A 58 -5.74 -5.99 1.94
C ALA A 58 -5.92 -6.84 0.68
N ILE A 59 -6.63 -6.34 -0.34
CA ILE A 59 -6.79 -7.07 -1.60
C ILE A 59 -5.48 -7.18 -2.38
N GLY A 60 -4.65 -6.11 -2.42
CA GLY A 60 -3.33 -6.17 -3.03
C GLY A 60 -2.42 -7.19 -2.36
N ALA A 61 -2.41 -7.21 -1.02
CA ALA A 61 -1.71 -8.24 -0.26
C ALA A 61 -2.26 -9.65 -0.54
N ARG A 62 -3.58 -9.80 -0.63
CA ARG A 62 -4.25 -11.07 -0.91
C ARG A 62 -3.91 -11.60 -2.31
N ILE A 63 -3.85 -10.73 -3.32
CA ILE A 63 -3.41 -11.08 -4.68
C ILE A 63 -1.98 -11.64 -4.62
N ALA A 64 -1.06 -10.94 -3.95
CA ALA A 64 0.33 -11.35 -3.82
C ALA A 64 0.52 -12.61 -2.94
N ALA A 65 -0.33 -12.80 -1.94
CA ALA A 65 -0.32 -13.99 -1.08
C ALA A 65 -0.70 -15.26 -1.83
N GLY A 66 -1.61 -15.16 -2.80
CA GLY A 66 -2.25 -16.31 -3.42
C GLY A 66 -3.13 -17.10 -2.43
N LYS A 67 -3.82 -18.12 -2.93
CA LYS A 67 -4.77 -18.92 -2.16
C LYS A 67 -4.14 -19.57 -0.92
N ASP A 68 -2.99 -20.19 -1.09
CA ASP A 68 -2.36 -21.02 -0.03
C ASP A 68 -1.82 -20.17 1.14
N HIS A 69 -1.59 -18.89 0.91
CA HIS A 69 -1.11 -17.93 1.90
C HIS A 69 -2.11 -16.81 2.22
N SER A 70 -3.36 -16.94 1.79
CA SER A 70 -4.42 -15.94 2.02
C SER A 70 -4.56 -15.54 3.49
N ARG A 71 -4.48 -16.52 4.39
CA ARG A 71 -4.53 -16.34 5.85
C ARG A 71 -3.33 -15.57 6.43
N SER A 72 -2.27 -15.36 5.66
CA SER A 72 -1.15 -14.53 6.08
C SER A 72 -1.45 -13.02 5.98
N VAL A 73 -2.55 -12.64 5.35
CA VAL A 73 -3.01 -11.25 5.24
C VAL A 73 -3.94 -10.93 6.39
N GLY A 74 -3.46 -10.13 7.36
CA GLY A 74 -4.23 -9.75 8.54
C GLY A 74 -4.68 -8.29 8.47
N TRP A 75 -5.93 -8.02 8.83
CA TRP A 75 -6.51 -6.68 8.88
C TRP A 75 -7.78 -6.64 9.71
N ILE A 76 -8.30 -5.42 9.96
CA ILE A 76 -9.46 -5.19 10.79
C ILE A 76 -10.53 -4.47 9.97
N VAL A 77 -11.77 -4.92 10.12
CA VAL A 77 -12.95 -4.24 9.58
C VAL A 77 -13.88 -3.88 10.75
N ASP A 78 -14.03 -2.58 11.00
CA ASP A 78 -14.96 -2.05 11.99
C ASP A 78 -16.35 -1.86 11.36
N MET A 79 -17.31 -2.67 11.77
CA MET A 79 -18.68 -2.69 11.25
C MET A 79 -19.62 -1.96 12.19
N GLY A 80 -20.43 -1.06 11.64
CA GLY A 80 -21.58 -0.50 12.31
C GLY A 80 -22.85 -1.33 12.05
N TYR A 81 -23.98 -0.91 12.65
CA TYR A 81 -25.29 -1.60 12.49
C TYR A 81 -25.79 -1.64 11.04
N ASP A 82 -25.23 -0.81 10.18
CA ASP A 82 -25.61 -0.65 8.76
C ASP A 82 -24.59 -1.25 7.79
N PHE A 83 -23.68 -2.11 8.27
CA PHE A 83 -22.67 -2.75 7.41
C PHE A 83 -23.36 -3.76 6.48
N PRO A 84 -23.20 -3.64 5.13
CA PRO A 84 -23.91 -4.49 4.19
C PRO A 84 -23.39 -5.93 4.20
N GLU A 85 -24.29 -6.89 4.26
CA GLU A 85 -23.94 -8.31 4.30
C GLU A 85 -23.24 -8.79 3.03
N HIS A 86 -23.58 -8.24 1.86
CA HIS A 86 -22.89 -8.59 0.61
C HIS A 86 -21.41 -8.19 0.63
N VAL A 87 -21.05 -7.08 1.29
CA VAL A 87 -19.65 -6.65 1.46
C VAL A 87 -18.95 -7.55 2.46
N ARG A 88 -19.61 -7.91 3.56
CA ARG A 88 -19.08 -8.88 4.51
C ARG A 88 -18.77 -10.21 3.84
N SER A 89 -19.71 -10.72 3.05
CA SER A 89 -19.57 -11.95 2.28
C SER A 89 -18.44 -11.87 1.26
N LEU A 90 -18.31 -10.75 0.55
CA LEU A 90 -17.22 -10.50 -0.40
C LEU A 90 -15.85 -10.51 0.30
N ILE A 91 -15.71 -9.78 1.41
CA ILE A 91 -14.47 -9.78 2.20
C ILE A 91 -14.15 -11.18 2.73
N ALA A 92 -15.14 -11.89 3.22
CA ALA A 92 -14.96 -13.26 3.72
C ALA A 92 -14.49 -14.23 2.61
N SER A 93 -14.94 -14.02 1.36
CA SER A 93 -14.54 -14.84 0.22
C SER A 93 -13.05 -14.72 -0.15
N TRP A 94 -12.36 -13.68 0.33
CA TRP A 94 -10.90 -13.54 0.15
C TRP A 94 -10.09 -14.48 1.04
N GLU A 95 -10.74 -15.10 2.04
CA GLU A 95 -10.14 -16.04 2.99
C GLU A 95 -8.93 -15.49 3.75
N THR A 96 -8.86 -14.17 3.93
CA THR A 96 -7.81 -13.51 4.71
C THR A 96 -8.03 -13.69 6.22
N HIS A 97 -7.04 -13.30 7.03
CA HIS A 97 -7.20 -13.18 8.48
C HIS A 97 -7.85 -11.81 8.83
N CYS A 98 -9.08 -11.61 8.34
CA CYS A 98 -9.86 -10.42 8.62
C CYS A 98 -10.50 -10.53 10.01
N VAL A 99 -10.25 -9.55 10.88
CA VAL A 99 -10.91 -9.42 12.18
C VAL A 99 -12.08 -8.46 12.02
N PHE A 100 -13.31 -9.01 11.96
CA PHE A 100 -14.53 -8.23 11.97
C PHE A 100 -14.86 -7.81 13.41
N ARG A 101 -14.99 -6.50 13.64
CA ARG A 101 -15.42 -5.93 14.92
C ARG A 101 -16.75 -5.23 14.74
N GLU A 102 -17.75 -5.64 15.50
CA GLU A 102 -19.12 -5.10 15.40
C GLU A 102 -19.38 -4.09 16.53
N ASP A 103 -19.94 -2.93 16.17
CA ASP A 103 -20.45 -1.95 17.11
C ASP A 103 -21.84 -1.49 16.65
N MET A 104 -22.87 -2.03 17.30
CA MET A 104 -24.27 -1.75 16.98
C MET A 104 -24.73 -0.36 17.41
N ASN A 105 -23.89 0.41 18.12
CA ASN A 105 -24.22 1.77 18.58
C ASN A 105 -23.80 2.87 17.59
N ARG A 106 -23.19 2.49 16.47
CA ARG A 106 -22.72 3.44 15.46
C ARG A 106 -23.02 3.01 14.04
N GLN A 107 -22.89 3.95 13.12
CA GLN A 107 -22.84 3.65 11.68
C GLN A 107 -21.44 3.17 11.26
N THR A 108 -21.38 2.39 10.19
CA THR A 108 -20.15 2.06 9.50
C THR A 108 -19.46 3.34 9.02
N THR A 109 -18.15 3.37 9.09
CA THR A 109 -17.38 4.48 8.50
C THR A 109 -17.58 4.51 6.99
N LYS A 110 -17.98 5.66 6.45
CA LYS A 110 -18.31 5.87 5.04
C LYS A 110 -17.54 7.04 4.47
N GLY A 111 -17.03 6.86 3.27
CA GLY A 111 -16.40 7.89 2.49
C GLY A 111 -17.21 8.27 1.26
N TRP A 112 -17.05 9.50 0.82
CA TRP A 112 -17.58 10.00 -0.45
C TRP A 112 -16.42 10.47 -1.32
N ASN A 113 -16.40 10.01 -2.56
CA ASN A 113 -15.46 10.42 -3.57
C ASN A 113 -16.22 11.16 -4.67
N GLY A 114 -15.81 12.38 -4.96
CA GLY A 114 -16.34 13.16 -6.09
C GLY A 114 -15.19 13.60 -7.00
N TYR A 115 -15.55 13.93 -8.26
CA TYR A 115 -14.61 14.47 -9.23
C TYR A 115 -15.10 15.86 -9.65
N GLU A 116 -14.25 16.88 -9.44
CA GLU A 116 -14.50 18.25 -9.89
C GLU A 116 -14.27 18.38 -11.40
N VAL A 117 -14.64 19.56 -11.96
CA VAL A 117 -14.58 19.85 -13.41
C VAL A 117 -13.21 19.59 -14.05
N ASN A 118 -12.12 19.59 -13.26
CA ASN A 118 -10.75 19.36 -13.72
C ASN A 118 -10.23 17.94 -13.37
N GLU A 119 -11.13 16.96 -13.20
CA GLU A 119 -10.81 15.59 -12.77
C GLU A 119 -10.12 15.53 -11.39
N LYS A 120 -10.08 16.63 -10.65
CA LYS A 120 -9.53 16.65 -9.30
C LYS A 120 -10.45 15.87 -8.37
N ARG A 121 -9.91 14.82 -7.79
CA ARG A 121 -10.61 14.00 -6.80
C ARG A 121 -10.80 14.78 -5.50
N VAL A 122 -12.03 14.83 -5.02
CA VAL A 122 -12.39 15.33 -3.69
C VAL A 122 -12.88 14.16 -2.85
N PHE A 123 -12.38 14.08 -1.63
CA PHE A 123 -12.78 13.05 -0.67
C PHE A 123 -13.32 13.69 0.61
N LYS A 124 -14.39 13.11 1.17
CA LYS A 124 -14.89 13.49 2.51
C LYS A 124 -15.45 12.27 3.24
N TYR A 125 -15.34 12.29 4.57
CA TYR A 125 -16.05 11.32 5.42
C TYR A 125 -17.50 11.75 5.61
N LEU A 126 -18.42 10.78 5.47
CA LEU A 126 -19.84 10.97 5.72
C LEU A 126 -20.23 10.57 7.15
N THR A 127 -19.39 9.76 7.81
CA THR A 127 -19.61 9.31 9.19
C THR A 127 -18.31 9.44 9.99
N PRO A 128 -18.36 9.55 11.32
CA PRO A 128 -17.16 9.55 12.13
C PRO A 128 -16.31 8.30 11.90
N LYS A 129 -15.01 8.51 11.71
CA LYS A 129 -14.06 7.42 11.52
C LYS A 129 -13.54 6.86 12.84
N ILE A 130 -13.24 5.56 12.83
CA ILE A 130 -12.54 4.91 13.94
C ILE A 130 -11.06 4.88 13.62
N GLN A 131 -10.28 5.20 14.64
CA GLN A 131 -8.83 5.04 14.60
C GLN A 131 -8.44 3.69 15.18
N ILE A 132 -7.80 2.84 14.36
CA ILE A 132 -7.18 1.62 14.85
C ILE A 132 -5.85 2.02 15.51
N VAL A 133 -5.70 1.73 16.79
CA VAL A 133 -4.48 2.00 17.55
C VAL A 133 -3.80 0.68 17.95
N PRO A 134 -2.48 0.67 18.19
CA PRO A 134 -1.76 -0.55 18.52
C PRO A 134 -2.36 -1.33 19.70
N GLU A 135 -2.98 -0.65 20.66
CA GLU A 135 -3.61 -1.23 21.84
C GLU A 135 -4.82 -2.11 21.50
N THR A 136 -5.49 -1.83 20.40
CA THR A 136 -6.68 -2.58 19.93
C THR A 136 -6.38 -3.74 19.00
N LEU A 137 -5.11 -3.97 18.66
CA LEU A 137 -4.70 -5.11 17.85
C LEU A 137 -4.79 -6.42 18.65
N THR A 138 -5.17 -7.51 18.00
CA THR A 138 -5.01 -8.84 18.59
C THR A 138 -3.52 -9.21 18.71
N GLU A 139 -3.20 -10.20 19.53
CA GLU A 139 -1.79 -10.65 19.65
C GLU A 139 -1.24 -11.15 18.31
N GLU A 140 -2.06 -11.87 17.53
CA GLU A 140 -1.69 -12.33 16.20
C GLU A 140 -1.34 -11.15 15.29
N LEU A 141 -2.15 -10.09 15.29
CA LEU A 141 -1.91 -8.90 14.48
C LEU A 141 -0.64 -8.16 14.92
N VAL A 142 -0.34 -8.09 16.21
CA VAL A 142 0.90 -7.51 16.73
C VAL A 142 2.14 -8.32 16.29
N LEU A 143 2.00 -9.63 16.10
CA LEU A 143 3.08 -10.52 15.68
C LEU A 143 3.39 -10.47 14.17
N SER A 144 2.74 -9.62 13.40
CA SER A 144 2.98 -9.44 11.96
C SER A 144 4.44 -9.12 11.65
N ASN A 145 4.93 -9.61 10.51
CA ASN A 145 6.28 -9.33 10.04
C ASN A 145 6.38 -8.03 9.27
N THR A 146 5.27 -7.52 8.73
CA THR A 146 5.20 -6.24 8.03
C THR A 146 3.95 -5.48 8.43
N PHE A 147 4.04 -4.14 8.39
CA PHE A 147 2.92 -3.24 8.65
C PHE A 147 2.88 -2.16 7.56
N HIS A 148 1.74 -2.02 6.90
CA HIS A 148 1.45 -0.87 6.04
C HIS A 148 0.64 0.16 6.83
N MET A 149 1.03 1.42 6.74
CA MET A 149 0.41 2.52 7.47
C MET A 149 0.20 3.69 6.51
N SER A 150 -1.06 4.10 6.30
CA SER A 150 -1.41 5.33 5.57
C SER A 150 -1.90 6.36 6.58
N CYS A 151 -1.05 7.32 6.96
CA CYS A 151 -1.33 8.26 8.05
C CYS A 151 -0.36 9.44 8.08
N SER A 152 -0.66 10.44 8.95
CA SER A 152 0.26 11.52 9.26
C SER A 152 1.58 11.04 9.90
N ALA A 153 2.60 11.86 9.87
CA ALA A 153 3.90 11.55 10.45
C ALA A 153 3.83 11.24 11.95
N ASP A 154 3.12 12.05 12.73
CA ASP A 154 2.96 11.84 14.17
C ASP A 154 2.31 10.51 14.47
N ARG A 155 1.27 10.19 13.70
CA ARG A 155 0.57 8.94 13.88
C ARG A 155 1.41 7.74 13.46
N CYS A 156 2.15 7.83 12.38
CA CYS A 156 3.12 6.81 11.98
C CYS A 156 4.09 6.51 13.12
N TYR A 157 4.67 7.54 13.71
CA TYR A 157 5.56 7.40 14.86
C TYR A 157 4.89 6.67 16.03
N ASN A 158 3.69 7.11 16.41
CA ASN A 158 2.95 6.53 17.54
C ASN A 158 2.60 5.05 17.28
N ILE A 159 2.21 4.70 16.06
CA ILE A 159 1.93 3.31 15.68
C ILE A 159 3.19 2.45 15.77
N VAL A 160 4.30 2.91 15.19
CA VAL A 160 5.58 2.18 15.26
C VAL A 160 5.97 1.93 16.71
N GLN A 161 5.96 2.97 17.55
CA GLN A 161 6.32 2.83 18.96
C GLN A 161 5.35 1.90 19.72
N GLY A 162 4.05 2.04 19.49
CA GLY A 162 3.04 1.20 20.14
C GLY A 162 3.14 -0.28 19.73
N VAL A 163 3.36 -0.57 18.45
CA VAL A 163 3.57 -1.95 17.97
C VAL A 163 4.85 -2.53 18.58
N LEU A 164 5.96 -1.79 18.57
CA LEU A 164 7.22 -2.26 19.15
C LEU A 164 7.10 -2.52 20.65
N LYS A 165 6.43 -1.63 21.39
CA LYS A 165 6.14 -1.82 22.81
C LYS A 165 5.34 -3.10 23.05
N ARG A 166 4.25 -3.31 22.33
CA ARG A 166 3.43 -4.52 22.48
C ARG A 166 4.16 -5.80 22.09
N ARG A 167 5.02 -5.73 21.06
CA ARG A 167 5.88 -6.88 20.70
C ARG A 167 6.88 -7.20 21.81
N HIS A 168 7.43 -6.19 22.47
CA HIS A 168 8.28 -6.40 23.64
C HIS A 168 7.52 -7.08 24.79
N GLU A 169 6.31 -6.62 25.12
CA GLU A 169 5.44 -7.23 26.12
C GLU A 169 5.12 -8.70 25.79
N LEU A 170 4.84 -9.01 24.50
CA LEU A 170 4.61 -10.39 24.06
C LEU A 170 5.89 -11.24 24.08
N SER A 171 7.04 -10.65 23.76
CA SER A 171 8.36 -11.29 23.88
C SER A 171 8.62 -11.74 25.31
N GLU A 172 8.39 -10.86 26.28
CA GLU A 172 8.51 -11.17 27.70
C GLU A 172 7.48 -12.21 28.19
N LYS A 173 6.20 -12.03 27.79
CA LYS A 173 5.12 -12.95 28.14
C LYS A 173 5.39 -14.39 27.71
N TYR A 174 5.88 -14.57 26.48
CA TYR A 174 6.09 -15.89 25.88
C TYR A 174 7.53 -16.37 25.93
N LYS A 175 8.46 -15.55 26.48
CA LYS A 175 9.90 -15.82 26.55
C LYS A 175 10.51 -16.21 25.21
N VAL A 176 10.16 -15.44 24.18
CA VAL A 176 10.64 -15.61 22.79
C VAL A 176 11.25 -14.31 22.29
N THR A 177 12.28 -14.40 21.46
CA THR A 177 12.82 -13.22 20.79
C THR A 177 11.99 -12.93 19.54
N LEU A 178 11.36 -11.76 19.49
CA LEU A 178 10.61 -11.28 18.34
C LEU A 178 11.49 -10.31 17.53
N ARG A 179 11.64 -10.58 16.23
CA ARG A 179 12.31 -9.66 15.32
C ARG A 179 11.50 -8.39 15.16
N ARG A 180 12.17 -7.25 14.92
CA ARG A 180 11.51 -6.03 14.51
C ARG A 180 10.77 -6.28 13.18
N PRO A 181 9.50 -5.87 13.04
CA PRO A 181 8.79 -5.98 11.77
C PRO A 181 9.26 -4.88 10.80
N ILE A 182 8.96 -5.08 9.52
CA ILE A 182 9.15 -4.07 8.49
C ILE A 182 7.97 -3.11 8.52
N PHE A 183 8.25 -1.82 8.58
CA PHE A 183 7.24 -0.76 8.53
C PHE A 183 7.27 -0.06 7.18
N VAL A 184 6.12 -0.06 6.49
CA VAL A 184 5.90 0.63 5.22
C VAL A 184 4.94 1.78 5.46
N TRP A 185 5.40 3.01 5.28
CA TRP A 185 4.62 4.21 5.54
C TRP A 185 4.23 4.90 4.24
N GLU A 186 2.95 5.16 4.09
CA GLU A 186 2.33 6.01 3.09
C GLU A 186 1.93 7.32 3.78
N PRO A 187 2.61 8.44 3.51
CA PRO A 187 2.20 9.74 4.02
C PRO A 187 0.79 10.09 3.57
N PHE A 188 -0.02 10.63 4.47
CA PHE A 188 -1.38 11.01 4.14
C PHE A 188 -1.41 12.35 3.38
N PRO A 189 -2.18 12.49 2.27
CA PRO A 189 -2.13 13.67 1.40
C PRO A 189 -2.26 15.01 2.14
N ASP A 190 -3.22 15.13 3.06
CA ASP A 190 -3.47 16.37 3.80
C ASP A 190 -2.33 16.80 4.73
N SER A 191 -1.42 15.87 5.06
CA SER A 191 -0.22 16.12 5.86
C SER A 191 1.05 16.30 5.02
N CYS A 192 0.95 16.20 3.69
CA CYS A 192 2.09 16.43 2.80
C CYS A 192 2.25 17.93 2.51
N ARG A 193 2.84 18.67 3.44
CA ARG A 193 3.04 20.13 3.36
C ARG A 193 4.46 20.48 3.78
N PRO A 194 5.01 21.62 3.32
CA PRO A 194 6.37 22.04 3.69
C PRO A 194 6.59 22.16 5.19
N GLU A 195 5.57 22.58 5.95
CA GLU A 195 5.62 22.73 7.40
C GLU A 195 5.83 21.38 8.12
N GLU A 196 5.41 20.29 7.50
CA GLU A 196 5.53 18.94 8.05
C GLU A 196 6.88 18.26 7.71
N LEU A 197 7.70 18.87 6.85
CA LEU A 197 9.01 18.29 6.46
C LEU A 197 9.92 17.98 7.66
N PRO A 198 10.06 18.85 8.69
CA PRO A 198 10.90 18.49 9.84
C PRO A 198 10.43 17.20 10.50
N ARG A 199 9.11 17.04 10.66
CA ARG A 199 8.52 15.84 11.26
C ARG A 199 8.63 14.63 10.33
N PHE A 200 8.47 14.81 9.03
CA PHE A 200 8.72 13.78 8.03
C PHE A 200 10.15 13.20 8.17
N TYR A 201 11.18 14.06 8.22
CA TYR A 201 12.58 13.63 8.38
C TYR A 201 12.88 12.93 9.71
N GLU A 202 12.14 13.24 10.76
CA GLU A 202 12.24 12.49 12.02
C GLU A 202 11.64 11.08 11.89
N VAL A 203 10.46 10.98 11.29
CA VAL A 203 9.67 9.74 11.27
C VAL A 203 10.22 8.72 10.28
N ILE A 204 10.79 9.13 9.14
CA ILE A 204 11.37 8.19 8.17
C ILE A 204 12.47 7.32 8.78
N ARG A 205 13.13 7.76 9.85
CA ARG A 205 14.14 6.99 10.57
C ARG A 205 13.58 5.78 11.33
N HIS A 206 12.27 5.72 11.47
CA HIS A 206 11.57 4.66 12.21
C HIS A 206 10.85 3.66 11.31
N VAL A 207 10.82 3.89 10.00
CA VAL A 207 10.17 3.02 9.00
C VAL A 207 11.19 2.48 8.00
N ASP A 208 10.90 1.37 7.36
CA ASP A 208 11.84 0.71 6.45
C ASP A 208 11.59 1.10 4.99
N VAL A 209 10.34 1.43 4.67
CA VAL A 209 9.94 1.98 3.37
C VAL A 209 9.03 3.18 3.61
N VAL A 210 9.33 4.29 2.95
CA VAL A 210 8.44 5.45 2.87
C VAL A 210 7.97 5.61 1.42
N SER A 211 6.66 5.72 1.21
CA SER A 211 6.12 5.71 -0.15
C SER A 211 5.02 6.77 -0.36
N PRO A 212 5.40 8.00 -0.63
CA PRO A 212 4.47 8.99 -1.17
C PRO A 212 4.12 8.69 -2.63
N ASN A 213 3.01 9.25 -3.12
CA ASN A 213 2.83 9.39 -4.56
C ASN A 213 3.52 10.68 -5.07
N ASP A 214 3.50 10.90 -6.39
CA ASP A 214 4.12 12.05 -7.05
C ASP A 214 3.53 13.40 -6.59
N HIS A 215 2.21 13.48 -6.36
CA HIS A 215 1.56 14.68 -5.82
C HIS A 215 1.91 14.91 -4.36
N GLU A 216 1.87 13.89 -3.52
CA GLU A 216 2.28 13.95 -2.10
C GLU A 216 3.74 14.38 -1.99
N MET A 217 4.61 13.79 -2.82
CA MET A 217 6.02 14.15 -2.88
C MET A 217 6.22 15.61 -3.32
N GLY A 218 5.51 16.06 -4.37
CA GLY A 218 5.54 17.44 -4.80
C GLY A 218 5.05 18.43 -3.73
N SER A 219 3.95 18.08 -3.06
CA SER A 219 3.32 18.94 -2.04
C SER A 219 4.24 19.23 -0.84
N TYR A 220 5.07 18.30 -0.42
CA TYR A 220 6.09 18.55 0.62
C TYR A 220 7.07 19.68 0.25
N PHE A 221 7.30 19.90 -1.04
CA PHE A 221 8.28 20.87 -1.54
C PHE A 221 7.65 22.04 -2.28
N SER A 222 6.37 22.31 -2.02
CA SER A 222 5.59 23.41 -2.65
C SER A 222 5.51 23.31 -4.17
N ASN A 223 5.53 22.09 -4.72
CA ASN A 223 5.33 21.81 -6.13
C ASN A 223 3.96 21.14 -6.34
N GLU A 224 3.38 21.31 -7.53
CA GLU A 224 2.12 20.64 -7.87
C GLU A 224 2.28 19.11 -7.96
N SER A 225 3.41 18.64 -8.49
CA SER A 225 3.78 17.23 -8.56
C SER A 225 5.29 17.07 -8.63
N TRP A 226 5.75 15.86 -8.32
CA TRP A 226 7.13 15.44 -8.49
C TRP A 226 7.31 14.74 -9.85
N GLY A 227 8.46 14.92 -10.51
CA GLY A 227 8.76 14.30 -11.80
C GLY A 227 10.16 13.68 -11.83
N PHE A 228 10.26 12.41 -12.22
CA PHE A 228 11.53 11.68 -12.26
C PHE A 228 12.56 12.31 -13.21
N ASP A 229 12.12 12.87 -14.34
CA ASP A 229 13.01 13.49 -15.31
C ASP A 229 13.49 14.89 -14.90
N ASN A 230 12.99 15.44 -13.78
CA ASN A 230 13.41 16.71 -13.20
C ASN A 230 14.63 16.49 -12.29
N PRO A 231 15.82 17.06 -12.60
CA PRO A 231 17.02 16.88 -11.78
C PRO A 231 16.89 17.37 -10.35
N ARG A 232 16.12 18.45 -10.13
CA ARG A 232 15.84 18.98 -8.77
C ARG A 232 15.04 17.96 -7.96
N ASP A 233 14.03 17.36 -8.55
CA ASP A 233 13.17 16.42 -7.88
C ASP A 233 13.90 15.10 -7.58
N GLN A 234 14.80 14.67 -8.46
CA GLN A 234 15.70 13.56 -8.17
C GLN A 234 16.64 13.87 -7.00
N GLU A 235 17.21 15.09 -6.95
CA GLU A 235 18.11 15.47 -5.84
C GLU A 235 17.36 15.57 -4.51
N ILE A 236 16.09 15.98 -4.51
CA ILE A 236 15.22 15.90 -3.31
C ILE A 236 15.14 14.45 -2.82
N CYS A 237 14.84 13.49 -3.69
CA CYS A 237 14.77 12.08 -3.31
C CYS A 237 16.11 11.55 -2.79
N ARG A 238 17.22 11.91 -3.43
CA ARG A 238 18.57 11.56 -2.95
C ARG A 238 18.86 12.17 -1.58
N SER A 239 18.46 13.42 -1.33
CA SER A 239 18.66 14.07 -0.02
C SER A 239 17.87 13.36 1.08
N ILE A 240 16.63 12.91 0.79
CA ILE A 240 15.81 12.14 1.72
C ILE A 240 16.50 10.83 2.09
N VAL A 241 16.93 10.02 1.11
CA VAL A 241 17.60 8.75 1.44
C VAL A 241 18.93 8.93 2.13
N ARG A 242 19.71 9.97 1.80
CA ARG A 242 20.97 10.32 2.50
C ARG A 242 20.73 10.76 3.95
N SER A 243 19.58 11.35 4.27
CA SER A 243 19.23 11.68 5.66
C SER A 243 18.99 10.46 6.54
N GLY A 244 18.85 9.29 5.93
CA GLY A 244 18.66 8.00 6.57
C GLY A 244 17.20 7.61 6.74
N ILE A 245 16.77 6.55 6.03
CA ILE A 245 15.47 5.89 6.21
C ILE A 245 15.74 4.61 7.00
N GLY A 246 14.90 4.35 8.03
CA GLY A 246 15.07 3.18 8.89
C GLY A 246 16.12 3.35 9.99
N ILE A 247 16.14 2.41 10.93
CA ILE A 247 17.02 2.45 12.11
C ILE A 247 18.51 2.31 11.77
N ASP A 248 18.80 1.69 10.63
CA ASP A 248 20.18 1.49 10.11
C ASP A 248 20.50 2.42 8.93
N GLY A 249 19.56 3.30 8.54
CA GLY A 249 19.68 4.21 7.41
C GLY A 249 19.58 3.55 6.04
N LYS A 250 19.28 2.22 5.96
CA LYS A 250 19.25 1.45 4.70
C LYS A 250 17.87 1.30 4.09
N GLY A 251 16.87 1.98 4.62
CA GLY A 251 15.52 1.95 4.09
C GLY A 251 15.40 2.57 2.69
N VAL A 252 14.22 2.49 2.12
CA VAL A 252 13.95 2.83 0.72
C VAL A 252 12.85 3.88 0.63
N LEU A 253 13.04 4.88 -0.24
CA LEU A 253 12.00 5.79 -0.69
C LEU A 253 11.41 5.22 -2.00
N VAL A 254 10.08 5.07 -2.06
CA VAL A 254 9.37 4.63 -3.26
C VAL A 254 8.34 5.68 -3.64
N VAL A 255 8.57 6.42 -4.73
CA VAL A 255 7.60 7.38 -5.27
C VAL A 255 6.70 6.66 -6.27
N ARG A 256 5.41 6.62 -5.98
CA ARG A 256 4.37 6.04 -6.85
C ARG A 256 3.90 7.11 -7.83
N ALA A 257 3.97 6.87 -9.13
CA ALA A 257 3.71 7.87 -10.17
C ALA A 257 2.61 7.42 -11.16
N GLY A 258 1.57 6.76 -10.66
CA GLY A 258 0.39 6.37 -11.43
C GLY A 258 0.76 5.65 -12.74
N ARG A 259 0.42 6.23 -13.89
CA ARG A 259 0.69 5.66 -15.22
C ARG A 259 2.19 5.54 -15.55
N ASP A 260 3.02 6.32 -14.88
CA ASP A 260 4.48 6.29 -15.09
C ASP A 260 5.16 5.19 -14.25
N GLY A 261 4.39 4.52 -13.37
CA GLY A 261 4.85 3.40 -12.57
C GLY A 261 5.36 3.81 -11.20
N CYS A 262 6.57 3.40 -10.82
CA CYS A 262 7.18 3.77 -9.56
C CYS A 262 8.69 3.97 -9.67
N TYR A 263 9.22 4.78 -8.77
CA TYR A 263 10.63 5.12 -8.67
C TYR A 263 11.13 4.81 -7.26
N ALA A 264 12.15 3.98 -7.16
CA ALA A 264 12.75 3.61 -5.89
C ALA A 264 14.14 4.22 -5.75
N PHE A 265 14.42 4.72 -4.56
CA PHE A 265 15.71 5.32 -4.20
C PHE A 265 16.23 4.67 -2.93
N SER A 266 17.49 4.28 -2.97
CA SER A 266 18.25 3.84 -1.82
C SER A 266 19.50 4.71 -1.69
N GLN A 267 20.33 4.48 -0.65
CA GLN A 267 21.56 5.26 -0.49
C GLN A 267 22.52 5.11 -1.69
N ASP A 268 22.56 3.94 -2.31
CA ASP A 268 23.54 3.57 -3.32
C ASP A 268 22.99 3.56 -4.75
N ASP A 269 21.67 3.36 -4.91
CA ASP A 269 21.06 3.13 -6.21
C ASP A 269 19.67 3.79 -6.34
N GLN A 270 19.25 4.01 -7.57
CA GLN A 270 17.88 4.39 -7.93
C GLN A 270 17.37 3.49 -9.07
N LEU A 271 16.07 3.27 -9.08
CA LEU A 271 15.39 2.37 -10.00
C LEU A 271 14.08 2.98 -10.50
N ALA A 272 13.80 2.88 -11.77
CA ALA A 272 12.53 3.24 -12.39
C ALA A 272 11.85 1.97 -12.93
N LEU A 273 10.64 1.69 -12.49
CA LEU A 273 9.80 0.60 -13.01
C LEU A 273 8.54 1.19 -13.64
N PRO A 274 8.29 0.98 -14.94
CA PRO A 274 7.10 1.48 -15.61
C PRO A 274 5.83 0.82 -15.03
N ALA A 275 4.67 1.43 -15.23
CA ALA A 275 3.41 0.77 -14.93
C ALA A 275 3.21 -0.47 -15.82
N PHE A 276 2.34 -1.39 -15.41
CA PHE A 276 1.96 -2.53 -16.22
C PHE A 276 1.15 -2.05 -17.45
N LEU A 277 1.67 -2.23 -18.65
CA LEU A 277 1.17 -1.57 -19.86
C LEU A 277 -0.09 -2.23 -20.47
N ASP A 278 -0.31 -3.52 -20.19
CA ASP A 278 -1.39 -4.29 -20.83
C ASP A 278 -2.74 -4.17 -20.10
N SER A 279 -2.80 -3.34 -19.04
CA SER A 279 -4.05 -3.06 -18.32
C SER A 279 -4.85 -1.97 -19.00
N LYS A 280 -6.15 -2.22 -19.17
CA LYS A 280 -7.10 -1.18 -19.56
C LYS A 280 -7.57 -0.45 -18.31
N ALA A 281 -7.00 0.72 -18.05
CA ALA A 281 -7.38 1.52 -16.91
C ALA A 281 -8.84 2.02 -17.03
N VAL A 282 -9.64 1.73 -16.00
CA VAL A 282 -11.02 2.19 -15.83
C VAL A 282 -11.12 3.16 -14.66
N ASP A 283 -10.58 2.77 -13.49
CA ASP A 283 -10.56 3.61 -12.30
C ASP A 283 -9.25 3.39 -11.52
N PRO A 284 -8.41 4.44 -11.32
CA PRO A 284 -7.15 4.31 -10.58
C PRO A 284 -7.32 4.26 -9.07
N THR A 285 -8.55 4.39 -8.54
CA THR A 285 -8.83 4.43 -7.10
C THR A 285 -8.34 3.16 -6.41
N GLY A 286 -7.52 3.34 -5.37
CA GLY A 286 -7.00 2.23 -4.58
C GLY A 286 -5.76 1.52 -5.13
N ALA A 287 -5.32 1.85 -6.36
CA ALA A 287 -4.13 1.22 -6.96
C ALA A 287 -2.87 1.41 -6.11
N GLY A 288 -2.65 2.62 -5.57
CA GLY A 288 -1.52 2.92 -4.70
C GLY A 288 -1.53 2.10 -3.40
N ASN A 289 -2.71 1.97 -2.77
CA ASN A 289 -2.84 1.16 -1.56
C ASN A 289 -2.64 -0.33 -1.85
N SER A 290 -3.19 -0.82 -2.96
CA SER A 290 -2.99 -2.21 -3.41
C SER A 290 -1.51 -2.50 -3.71
N PHE A 291 -0.82 -1.56 -4.37
CA PHE A 291 0.63 -1.62 -4.58
C PHE A 291 1.37 -1.82 -3.26
N LEU A 292 1.11 -0.98 -2.26
CA LEU A 292 1.79 -1.08 -0.97
C LEU A 292 1.39 -2.33 -0.20
N GLY A 293 0.14 -2.77 -0.38
CA GLY A 293 -0.34 -4.04 0.13
C GLY A 293 0.46 -5.22 -0.37
N ALA A 294 0.59 -5.33 -1.65
CA ALA A 294 1.35 -6.39 -2.28
C ALA A 294 2.85 -6.29 -1.95
N LEU A 295 3.42 -5.08 -1.91
CA LEU A 295 4.81 -4.85 -1.50
C LEU A 295 5.08 -5.43 -0.10
N CYS A 296 4.25 -5.09 0.88
CA CYS A 296 4.38 -5.62 2.23
C CYS A 296 4.30 -7.14 2.27
N GLN A 297 3.38 -7.74 1.52
CA GLN A 297 3.21 -9.19 1.46
C GLN A 297 4.47 -9.89 0.93
N VAL A 298 5.10 -9.30 -0.09
CA VAL A 298 6.36 -9.83 -0.66
C VAL A 298 7.53 -9.64 0.30
N LEU A 299 7.66 -8.46 0.92
CA LEU A 299 8.72 -8.19 1.90
C LEU A 299 8.65 -9.11 3.11
N ALA A 300 7.49 -9.55 3.45
CA ALA A 300 7.29 -10.50 4.53
C ALA A 300 7.67 -11.94 4.16
N GLY A 301 7.76 -12.27 2.87
CA GLY A 301 8.37 -13.51 2.36
C GLY A 301 7.54 -14.78 2.53
N SER A 302 6.22 -14.70 2.75
CA SER A 302 5.38 -15.89 2.96
C SER A 302 5.15 -16.68 1.67
N ASN A 303 4.91 -16.00 0.55
CA ASN A 303 4.73 -16.61 -0.75
C ASN A 303 5.92 -16.30 -1.66
N ARG A 304 6.73 -17.30 -1.94
CA ARG A 304 7.90 -17.15 -2.81
C ARG A 304 7.58 -17.32 -4.29
N THR A 305 6.45 -17.92 -4.64
CA THR A 305 6.12 -18.28 -6.03
C THR A 305 6.20 -17.07 -6.99
N PRO A 306 5.58 -15.91 -6.73
CA PRO A 306 5.71 -14.75 -7.61
C PRO A 306 7.13 -14.15 -7.61
N ILE A 307 7.84 -14.22 -6.47
CA ILE A 307 9.23 -13.76 -6.34
C ILE A 307 10.14 -14.60 -7.22
N ASP A 308 10.03 -15.93 -7.08
CA ASP A 308 10.87 -16.88 -7.82
C ASP A 308 10.56 -16.81 -9.33
N ALA A 309 9.29 -16.62 -9.71
CA ALA A 309 8.88 -16.38 -11.10
C ALA A 309 9.51 -15.13 -11.71
N ALA A 310 9.62 -14.04 -10.97
CA ALA A 310 10.30 -12.84 -11.42
C ALA A 310 11.83 -13.05 -11.50
N ARG A 311 12.43 -13.64 -10.46
CA ARG A 311 13.88 -13.89 -10.40
C ARG A 311 14.37 -14.82 -11.49
N GLU A 312 13.64 -15.91 -11.77
CA GLU A 312 13.97 -16.85 -12.85
C GLU A 312 14.20 -16.14 -14.19
N ILE A 313 13.39 -15.12 -14.50
CA ILE A 313 13.51 -14.35 -15.73
C ILE A 313 14.67 -13.34 -15.63
N MET A 314 14.81 -12.63 -14.53
CA MET A 314 15.85 -11.62 -14.33
C MET A 314 17.27 -12.24 -14.34
N ASP A 315 17.45 -13.41 -13.74
CA ASP A 315 18.74 -14.12 -13.65
C ASP A 315 19.27 -14.58 -15.01
N GLN A 316 18.40 -14.71 -16.01
CA GLN A 316 18.78 -15.04 -17.40
C GLN A 316 19.36 -13.84 -18.14
N SER A 317 19.21 -12.63 -17.62
CA SER A 317 19.74 -11.39 -18.20
C SER A 317 20.96 -10.88 -17.43
N GLY A 318 22.08 -10.69 -18.11
CA GLY A 318 23.32 -10.22 -17.49
C GLY A 318 23.18 -8.86 -16.81
N ASP A 319 22.46 -7.92 -17.41
CA ASP A 319 22.24 -6.57 -16.87
C ASP A 319 21.36 -6.61 -15.62
N TRP A 320 20.29 -7.39 -15.65
CA TRP A 320 19.38 -7.54 -14.52
C TRP A 320 20.02 -8.26 -13.34
N LYS A 321 20.92 -9.19 -13.58
CA LYS A 321 21.67 -9.86 -12.51
C LYS A 321 22.45 -8.87 -11.65
N GLY A 322 23.04 -7.85 -12.26
CA GLY A 322 23.71 -6.76 -11.56
C GLY A 322 22.73 -5.90 -10.76
N ILE A 323 21.56 -5.60 -11.31
CA ILE A 323 20.50 -4.84 -10.65
C ILE A 323 19.95 -5.63 -9.44
N CYS A 324 19.66 -6.92 -9.62
CA CYS A 324 19.24 -7.80 -8.54
C CYS A 324 20.24 -7.79 -7.38
N ALA A 325 21.53 -7.98 -7.68
CA ALA A 325 22.58 -7.98 -6.65
C ALA A 325 22.64 -6.67 -5.86
N ALA A 326 22.41 -5.52 -6.49
CA ALA A 326 22.42 -4.22 -5.83
C ALA A 326 21.21 -3.99 -4.89
N TRP A 327 20.09 -4.67 -5.17
CA TRP A 327 18.85 -4.52 -4.41
C TRP A 327 18.52 -5.70 -3.49
N ASP A 328 19.21 -6.85 -3.63
CA ASP A 328 18.96 -8.08 -2.86
C ASP A 328 19.31 -7.95 -1.37
N ASP A 329 20.34 -7.19 -1.03
CA ASP A 329 20.72 -6.92 0.37
C ASP A 329 19.61 -6.21 1.18
N ARG A 330 18.56 -5.75 0.48
CA ARG A 330 17.42 -5.03 1.03
C ARG A 330 16.15 -5.90 1.14
N GLY A 331 16.29 -7.22 1.13
CA GLY A 331 15.21 -8.16 1.45
C GLY A 331 14.09 -8.24 0.42
N ASN A 332 14.39 -8.56 -0.84
CA ASN A 332 13.43 -8.74 -1.94
C ASN A 332 12.71 -7.45 -2.41
N ILE A 333 13.24 -6.27 -2.15
CA ILE A 333 12.56 -5.01 -2.50
C ILE A 333 12.29 -4.92 -4.01
N LEU A 334 13.22 -5.29 -4.87
CA LEU A 334 13.04 -5.27 -6.33
C LEU A 334 11.90 -6.20 -6.77
N ALA A 335 11.93 -7.45 -6.34
CA ALA A 335 10.86 -8.40 -6.63
C ALA A 335 9.53 -7.92 -6.03
N GLY A 336 9.58 -7.28 -4.85
CA GLY A 336 8.43 -6.65 -4.19
C GLY A 336 7.81 -5.55 -5.04
N LEU A 337 8.61 -4.67 -5.63
CA LEU A 337 8.14 -3.59 -6.49
C LEU A 337 7.54 -4.13 -7.80
N ILE A 338 8.14 -5.16 -8.41
CA ILE A 338 7.60 -5.85 -9.58
C ILE A 338 6.24 -6.45 -9.26
N CYS A 339 6.16 -7.23 -8.19
CA CYS A 339 4.93 -7.87 -7.74
C CYS A 339 3.84 -6.84 -7.37
N ALA A 340 4.22 -5.74 -6.72
CA ALA A 340 3.33 -4.65 -6.33
C ALA A 340 2.75 -3.93 -7.56
N THR A 341 3.56 -3.65 -8.57
CA THR A 341 3.11 -3.05 -9.83
C THR A 341 2.06 -3.93 -10.52
N VAL A 342 2.29 -5.24 -10.56
CA VAL A 342 1.33 -6.18 -11.13
C VAL A 342 0.05 -6.27 -10.29
N ALA A 343 0.13 -6.29 -8.96
CA ALA A 343 -1.06 -6.31 -8.12
C ALA A 343 -1.92 -5.05 -8.30
N ALA A 344 -1.29 -3.88 -8.39
CA ALA A 344 -1.98 -2.62 -8.66
C ALA A 344 -2.68 -2.60 -10.01
N SER A 345 -2.14 -3.31 -11.03
CA SER A 345 -2.75 -3.38 -12.36
C SER A 345 -4.14 -4.03 -12.36
N TYR A 346 -4.41 -4.96 -11.46
CA TYR A 346 -5.74 -5.56 -11.31
C TYR A 346 -6.78 -4.57 -10.78
N ILE A 347 -6.36 -3.64 -9.93
CA ILE A 347 -7.29 -2.69 -9.30
C ILE A 347 -7.81 -1.68 -10.31
N ILE A 348 -6.96 -1.21 -11.22
CA ILE A 348 -7.35 -0.16 -12.17
C ILE A 348 -8.28 -0.63 -13.29
N GLU A 349 -8.51 -1.94 -13.44
CA GLU A 349 -9.29 -2.53 -14.55
C GLU A 349 -10.81 -2.41 -14.38
N GLN A 350 -11.30 -2.03 -13.19
CA GLN A 350 -12.72 -1.84 -12.88
C GLN A 350 -12.92 -0.79 -11.79
N ILE A 351 -14.16 -0.45 -11.52
CA ILE A 351 -14.57 0.29 -10.33
C ILE A 351 -14.66 -0.69 -9.17
N GLY A 352 -14.04 -0.36 -8.04
CA GLY A 352 -14.01 -1.23 -6.86
C GLY A 352 -12.89 -2.28 -6.92
N VAL A 353 -13.17 -3.50 -6.45
CA VAL A 353 -12.17 -4.56 -6.30
C VAL A 353 -12.22 -5.58 -7.44
N PRO A 354 -11.10 -6.23 -7.79
CA PRO A 354 -11.07 -7.22 -8.85
C PRO A 354 -11.83 -8.50 -8.47
N VAL A 355 -12.31 -9.20 -9.49
CA VAL A 355 -13.09 -10.43 -9.34
C VAL A 355 -12.16 -11.62 -9.13
N LEU A 356 -12.33 -12.30 -7.99
CA LEU A 356 -11.69 -13.58 -7.69
C LEU A 356 -12.47 -14.73 -8.30
N SER A 357 -11.80 -15.64 -8.99
CA SER A 357 -12.38 -16.87 -9.52
C SER A 357 -11.37 -18.03 -9.46
N PHE A 358 -11.87 -19.25 -9.61
CA PHE A 358 -11.05 -20.46 -9.59
C PHE A 358 -11.37 -21.34 -10.80
N SER A 359 -10.33 -21.98 -11.36
CA SER A 359 -10.53 -23.04 -12.36
C SER A 359 -11.12 -24.30 -11.72
N PRO A 360 -11.64 -25.26 -12.50
CA PRO A 360 -12.04 -26.57 -11.99
C PRO A 360 -10.92 -27.34 -11.26
N GLN A 361 -9.67 -27.01 -11.56
CA GLN A 361 -8.47 -27.58 -10.92
C GLN A 361 -8.06 -26.82 -9.64
N GLY A 362 -8.77 -25.74 -9.30
CA GLY A 362 -8.53 -24.92 -8.11
C GLY A 362 -7.47 -23.84 -8.28
N GLU A 363 -7.03 -23.56 -9.51
CA GLU A 363 -6.13 -22.44 -9.80
C GLU A 363 -6.84 -21.09 -9.62
N GLU A 364 -6.15 -20.14 -9.01
CA GLU A 364 -6.67 -18.83 -8.69
C GLU A 364 -6.49 -17.83 -9.84
N PHE A 365 -7.55 -17.09 -10.13
CA PHE A 365 -7.57 -16.04 -11.13
C PHE A 365 -8.18 -14.75 -10.57
N TRP A 366 -7.57 -13.63 -10.92
CA TRP A 366 -8.07 -12.29 -10.68
C TRP A 366 -8.42 -11.64 -12.02
N ASN A 367 -9.63 -11.14 -12.19
CA ASN A 367 -10.14 -10.65 -13.49
C ASN A 367 -9.87 -11.64 -14.64
N GLY A 368 -9.97 -12.95 -14.35
CA GLY A 368 -9.75 -14.01 -15.35
C GLY A 368 -8.29 -14.29 -15.72
N THR A 369 -7.30 -13.70 -15.04
CA THR A 369 -5.87 -13.93 -15.29
C THR A 369 -5.11 -14.36 -14.04
N SER A 370 -4.08 -15.21 -14.22
CA SER A 370 -3.20 -15.66 -13.13
C SER A 370 -2.24 -14.53 -12.73
N TYR A 371 -2.14 -14.27 -11.43
CA TYR A 371 -1.21 -13.28 -10.89
C TYR A 371 0.25 -13.63 -11.19
N VAL A 372 0.66 -14.87 -10.98
CA VAL A 372 2.03 -15.33 -11.22
C VAL A 372 2.41 -15.21 -12.70
N GLU A 373 1.47 -15.54 -13.60
CA GLU A 373 1.71 -15.40 -15.04
C GLU A 373 1.83 -13.93 -15.45
N ARG A 374 1.00 -13.04 -14.89
CA ARG A 374 1.11 -11.59 -15.12
C ARG A 374 2.44 -11.03 -14.56
N VAL A 375 2.96 -11.56 -13.44
CA VAL A 375 4.31 -11.23 -12.94
C VAL A 375 5.39 -11.65 -13.94
N ARG A 376 5.30 -12.87 -14.49
CA ARG A 376 6.24 -13.33 -15.53
C ARG A 376 6.20 -12.43 -16.77
N GLN A 377 5.01 -12.13 -17.27
CA GLN A 377 4.80 -11.27 -18.42
C GLN A 377 5.42 -9.89 -18.20
N TYR A 378 5.16 -9.26 -17.08
CA TYR A 378 5.71 -7.96 -16.74
C TYR A 378 7.22 -8.00 -16.60
N THR A 379 7.78 -8.99 -15.92
CA THR A 379 9.23 -9.15 -15.74
C THR A 379 9.92 -9.38 -17.08
N LYS A 380 9.36 -10.21 -17.96
CA LYS A 380 9.88 -10.40 -19.30
C LYS A 380 9.91 -9.09 -20.11
N HIS A 381 8.82 -8.33 -20.04
CA HIS A 381 8.74 -7.02 -20.67
C HIS A 381 9.83 -6.05 -20.16
N LEU A 382 10.11 -6.05 -18.84
CA LEU A 382 11.19 -5.26 -18.26
C LEU A 382 12.56 -5.67 -18.78
N VAL A 383 12.81 -6.98 -18.90
CA VAL A 383 14.09 -7.54 -19.39
C VAL A 383 14.28 -7.25 -20.88
N ASP A 384 13.23 -7.42 -21.69
CA ASP A 384 13.30 -7.20 -23.15
C ASP A 384 13.49 -5.72 -23.53
N ARG A 385 13.01 -4.81 -22.69
CA ARG A 385 13.15 -3.36 -22.87
C ARG A 385 14.41 -2.80 -22.20
N HIS A 386 15.60 -3.15 -22.66
CA HIS A 386 16.90 -2.68 -22.14
C HIS A 386 17.08 -1.16 -21.95
N GLY A 387 16.13 -0.33 -22.36
CA GLY A 387 16.20 1.13 -22.25
C GLY A 387 15.31 1.75 -21.17
N THR A 388 14.46 0.98 -20.47
CA THR A 388 13.45 1.52 -19.55
C THR A 388 13.91 1.60 -18.09
N LEU A 389 14.95 0.85 -17.71
CA LEU A 389 15.55 0.93 -16.37
C LEU A 389 16.74 1.88 -16.39
N LYS A 390 16.56 3.03 -15.78
CA LYS A 390 17.66 3.97 -15.53
C LYS A 390 18.28 3.61 -14.18
N ARG A 391 19.32 2.77 -14.16
CA ARG A 391 20.20 2.61 -13.01
C ARG A 391 21.28 3.67 -13.08
N GLN A 392 21.33 4.56 -12.12
CA GLN A 392 22.44 5.48 -11.93
C GLN A 392 23.01 5.22 -10.53
N LYS A 393 24.26 4.79 -10.47
CA LYS A 393 24.99 4.84 -9.20
C LYS A 393 25.01 6.29 -8.73
N LEU A 394 24.64 6.50 -7.48
CA LEU A 394 24.82 7.80 -6.83
C LEU A 394 26.34 7.99 -6.78
N GLY A 395 26.86 8.83 -7.70
CA GLY A 395 28.29 9.09 -7.76
C GLY A 395 28.79 9.59 -6.40
N MET A 396 29.60 8.78 -5.78
CA MET A 396 30.51 9.19 -4.71
C MET A 396 31.80 9.71 -5.34
N ASP A 397 31.70 10.55 -6.37
CA ASP A 397 32.83 11.30 -6.91
C ASP A 397 32.51 12.79 -6.76
N GLN A 398 32.84 13.35 -5.59
CA GLN A 398 33.57 14.60 -5.33
C GLN A 398 33.50 14.95 -3.86
#